data_2091376713d4693fc3146d28c56c2fb5
#
_entry.id   2091376713d4693fc3146d28c56c2fb5
#
_cell.length_a   1.000
_cell.length_b   1.000
_cell.length_c   1.000
_cell.angle_alpha   90.00
_cell.angle_beta   90.00
_cell.angle_gamma   90.00
#
_symmetry.space_group_name_H-M   'P 1'
#
loop_
_entity.id
_entity.type
_entity.pdbx_description
1 polymer ?
#
loop_
_entity_poly.entity_id
_entity_poly.type
_entity_poly.pdbx_seq_one_letter_code
_entity_poly.pdbx_strand_id
1 'polypeptide(L)'
;MTRRNRLDAELVRRGLARSREHASELISQGRVRVGGGLGALKPASQVVPATPIIVEDPGDGTADYVSRGGHKLAGALAAFPGLAVRGRRCLDAGASTGGFTDVLLRAGAVHVTAVDVGYGQLAWQLRTDSRVAVLDRVNVRGLRPEQVSYAPDLITADLSFISLTLVLPALIACAAADADFLVLVKPQFEAGKAKVGAGGVVRDHATREEAVMAVARGAASHGLGVMGVTASQLPGPSGNVEYFLWLRVGAPPVSPTAVARAIEDGPR
;
A
#
# COMPACT_ATOMS: atom_id res chain seq x y z
N MET A 1 27.25 31.64 15.47
CA MET A 1 25.94 31.03 15.76
C MET A 1 25.89 29.65 15.12
N THR A 2 25.66 28.58 15.87
CA THR A 2 25.62 27.20 15.35
C THR A 2 24.35 27.02 14.52
N ARG A 3 24.50 26.67 13.25
CA ARG A 3 23.39 26.46 12.34
C ARG A 3 22.48 25.34 12.91
N ARG A 4 21.20 25.61 13.04
CA ARG A 4 20.18 24.60 13.43
C ARG A 4 19.43 24.14 12.21
N ASN A 5 19.17 22.84 12.13
CA ASN A 5 18.39 22.21 11.07
C ASN A 5 17.10 21.66 11.65
N ARG A 6 16.06 21.57 10.82
CA ARG A 6 14.84 20.83 11.18
C ARG A 6 15.18 19.36 11.39
N LEU A 7 14.58 18.72 12.38
CA LEU A 7 14.84 17.32 12.73
C LEU A 7 14.52 16.38 11.56
N ASP A 8 13.39 16.58 10.87
CA ASP A 8 13.01 15.80 9.69
C ASP A 8 14.07 15.88 8.57
N ALA A 9 14.59 17.06 8.30
CA ALA A 9 15.64 17.28 7.30
C ALA A 9 17.00 16.71 7.75
N GLU A 10 17.31 16.79 9.04
CA GLU A 10 18.56 16.30 9.60
C GLU A 10 18.63 14.77 9.62
N LEU A 11 17.49 14.08 9.88
CA LEU A 11 17.38 12.63 9.77
C LEU A 11 17.69 12.16 8.34
N VAL A 12 17.12 12.82 7.34
CA VAL A 12 17.40 12.50 5.93
C VAL A 12 18.86 12.78 5.58
N ARG A 13 19.40 13.95 5.98
CA ARG A 13 20.79 14.32 5.71
C ARG A 13 21.80 13.31 6.28
N ARG A 14 21.49 12.68 7.42
CA ARG A 14 22.34 11.66 8.06
C ARG A 14 22.09 10.25 7.55
N GLY A 15 21.15 10.03 6.62
CA GLY A 15 20.77 8.70 6.14
C GLY A 15 19.97 7.90 7.18
N LEU A 16 19.47 8.53 8.24
CA LEU A 16 18.65 7.92 9.29
C LEU A 16 17.17 7.83 8.89
N ALA A 17 16.76 8.53 7.83
CA ALA A 17 15.46 8.43 7.21
C ALA A 17 15.59 8.56 5.69
N ARG A 18 14.74 7.84 4.96
CA ARG A 18 14.75 7.80 3.49
C ARG A 18 14.18 9.07 2.85
N SER A 19 13.23 9.70 3.53
CA SER A 19 12.56 10.93 3.11
C SER A 19 12.13 11.74 4.33
N ARG A 20 11.73 13.02 4.13
CA ARG A 20 11.17 13.85 5.21
C ARG A 20 9.83 13.31 5.73
N GLU A 21 9.06 12.66 4.90
CA GLU A 21 7.83 11.98 5.29
C GLU A 21 8.13 10.79 6.19
N HIS A 22 9.05 9.92 5.80
CA HIS A 22 9.54 8.81 6.64
C HIS A 22 10.14 9.33 7.97
N ALA A 23 10.92 10.42 7.94
CA ALA A 23 11.42 11.06 9.16
C ALA A 23 10.28 11.50 10.08
N SER A 24 9.21 12.08 9.52
CA SER A 24 8.03 12.51 10.28
C SER A 24 7.29 11.32 10.90
N GLU A 25 7.20 10.20 10.18
CA GLU A 25 6.63 8.95 10.69
C GLU A 25 7.44 8.39 11.86
N LEU A 26 8.76 8.28 11.73
CA LEU A 26 9.65 7.82 12.80
C LEU A 26 9.52 8.68 14.05
N ILE A 27 9.41 10.01 13.88
CA ILE A 27 9.21 10.94 14.98
C ILE A 27 7.85 10.75 15.65
N SER A 28 6.78 10.59 14.86
CA SER A 28 5.42 10.40 15.37
C SER A 28 5.24 9.07 16.12
N GLN A 29 6.01 8.05 15.73
CA GLN A 29 6.09 6.74 16.39
C GLN A 29 6.96 6.76 17.65
N GLY A 30 7.57 7.89 18.01
CA GLY A 30 8.45 8.00 19.18
C GLY A 30 9.79 7.26 19.02
N ARG A 31 10.16 6.85 17.79
CA ARG A 31 11.39 6.09 17.49
C ARG A 31 12.65 6.96 17.41
N VAL A 32 12.53 8.28 17.51
CA VAL A 32 13.67 9.20 17.37
C VAL A 32 14.05 9.76 18.72
N ARG A 33 15.31 9.55 19.12
CA ARG A 33 15.91 10.18 20.31
C ARG A 33 16.95 11.23 19.90
N VAL A 34 16.92 12.36 20.57
CA VAL A 34 17.82 13.49 20.30
C VAL A 34 18.53 13.88 21.60
N GLY A 35 19.87 13.81 21.64
CA GLY A 35 20.67 14.30 22.76
C GLY A 35 20.43 13.61 24.11
N GLY A 36 19.91 12.38 24.12
CA GLY A 36 19.66 11.62 25.35
C GLY A 36 18.39 12.03 26.12
N GLY A 37 17.56 12.92 25.58
CA GLY A 37 16.31 13.39 26.21
C GLY A 37 15.07 12.78 25.59
N LEU A 38 14.07 12.42 26.43
CA LEU A 38 12.71 12.06 26.06
C LEU A 38 11.86 13.34 25.99
N GLY A 39 12.00 14.12 24.92
CA GLY A 39 11.11 15.26 24.65
C GLY A 39 10.09 14.92 23.57
N ALA A 40 8.89 15.53 23.62
CA ALA A 40 7.93 15.44 22.52
C ALA A 40 8.54 16.09 21.26
N LEU A 41 9.14 15.27 20.41
CA LEU A 41 9.78 15.71 19.18
C LEU A 41 8.72 15.96 18.10
N LYS A 42 8.92 17.02 17.30
CA LYS A 42 8.12 17.31 16.12
C LYS A 42 9.04 17.32 14.89
N PRO A 43 8.53 17.03 13.68
CA PRO A 43 9.34 17.11 12.46
C PRO A 43 10.06 18.46 12.29
N ALA A 44 9.42 19.54 12.73
CA ALA A 44 9.99 20.90 12.69
C ALA A 44 10.94 21.23 13.87
N SER A 45 11.14 20.33 14.85
CA SER A 45 12.07 20.56 15.97
C SER A 45 13.47 20.89 15.45
N GLN A 46 14.11 21.90 16.10
CA GLN A 46 15.42 22.41 15.67
C GLN A 46 16.54 21.63 16.37
N VAL A 47 17.43 21.04 15.61
CA VAL A 47 18.60 20.30 16.12
C VAL A 47 19.89 20.89 15.60
N VAL A 48 20.94 20.83 16.43
CA VAL A 48 22.29 21.20 16.02
C VAL A 48 22.92 20.01 15.27
N PRO A 49 23.67 20.22 14.18
CA PRO A 49 24.31 19.12 13.44
C PRO A 49 25.19 18.18 14.26
N ALA A 50 25.73 18.63 15.38
CA ALA A 50 26.56 17.81 16.28
C ALA A 50 25.73 17.03 17.32
N THR A 51 24.43 17.27 17.46
CA THR A 51 23.59 16.56 18.43
C THR A 51 23.43 15.09 18.03
N PRO A 52 23.69 14.13 18.94
CA PRO A 52 23.41 12.72 18.66
C PRO A 52 21.92 12.51 18.35
N ILE A 53 21.65 11.80 17.27
CA ILE A 53 20.29 11.36 16.92
C ILE A 53 20.33 9.84 16.74
N ILE A 54 19.46 9.15 17.44
CA ILE A 54 19.30 7.71 17.37
C ILE A 54 17.89 7.41 16.87
N VAL A 55 17.78 6.55 15.88
CA VAL A 55 16.51 5.95 15.47
C VAL A 55 16.46 4.55 16.06
N GLU A 56 15.50 4.32 16.93
CA GLU A 56 15.32 3.02 17.59
C GLU A 56 14.61 2.05 16.65
N ASP A 57 15.06 0.79 16.67
CA ASP A 57 14.29 -0.29 16.06
C ASP A 57 12.99 -0.46 16.85
N PRO A 58 11.84 -0.72 16.22
CA PRO A 58 10.57 -0.91 16.94
C PRO A 58 10.66 -1.99 18.03
N GLY A 59 11.62 -2.89 17.95
CA GLY A 59 11.86 -3.93 18.96
C GLY A 59 10.76 -5.00 19.05
N ASP A 60 9.68 -4.83 18.31
CA ASP A 60 8.50 -5.70 18.26
C ASP A 60 8.55 -6.68 17.08
N GLY A 61 9.67 -6.75 16.36
CA GLY A 61 9.83 -7.56 15.15
C GLY A 61 9.09 -7.01 13.92
N THR A 62 8.51 -5.79 14.02
CA THR A 62 7.82 -5.15 12.89
C THR A 62 8.82 -4.81 11.80
N ALA A 63 8.64 -5.36 10.61
CA ALA A 63 9.52 -5.09 9.49
C ALA A 63 9.52 -3.60 9.10
N ASP A 64 10.70 -3.01 8.95
CA ASP A 64 10.84 -1.61 8.47
C ASP A 64 10.72 -1.56 6.94
N TYR A 65 9.49 -1.48 6.45
CA TYR A 65 9.20 -1.34 5.01
C TYR A 65 9.49 0.08 4.52
N VAL A 66 9.70 0.24 3.21
CA VAL A 66 9.99 1.56 2.60
C VAL A 66 8.88 2.59 2.80
N SER A 67 7.66 2.15 3.11
CA SER A 67 6.53 3.03 3.47
C SER A 67 5.47 2.28 4.28
N ARG A 68 4.52 3.03 4.88
CA ARG A 68 3.36 2.50 5.61
C ARG A 68 2.52 1.50 4.78
N GLY A 69 2.47 1.69 3.45
CA GLY A 69 1.79 0.76 2.56
C GLY A 69 2.26 -0.68 2.73
N GLY A 70 3.56 -0.87 3.00
CA GLY A 70 4.12 -2.20 3.23
C GLY A 70 3.43 -2.96 4.37
N HIS A 71 3.14 -2.29 5.49
CA HIS A 71 2.44 -2.93 6.61
C HIS A 71 1.01 -3.36 6.24
N LYS A 72 0.33 -2.61 5.36
CA LYS A 72 -1.00 -2.99 4.86
C LYS A 72 -0.94 -4.31 4.09
N LEU A 73 -0.04 -4.40 3.10
CA LEU A 73 0.11 -5.62 2.30
C LEU A 73 0.59 -6.79 3.15
N ALA A 74 1.56 -6.59 4.04
CA ALA A 74 2.05 -7.64 4.92
C ALA A 74 0.92 -8.21 5.80
N GLY A 75 0.05 -7.34 6.36
CA GLY A 75 -1.12 -7.74 7.11
C GLY A 75 -2.13 -8.54 6.27
N ALA A 76 -2.36 -8.13 5.02
CA ALA A 76 -3.23 -8.87 4.11
C ALA A 76 -2.67 -10.25 3.75
N LEU A 77 -1.36 -10.37 3.48
CA LEU A 77 -0.71 -11.66 3.21
C LEU A 77 -0.77 -12.59 4.43
N ALA A 78 -0.65 -12.05 5.64
CA ALA A 78 -0.82 -12.82 6.88
C ALA A 78 -2.27 -13.31 7.05
N ALA A 79 -3.27 -12.49 6.66
CA ALA A 79 -4.68 -12.87 6.68
C ALA A 79 -5.05 -13.92 5.62
N PHE A 80 -4.26 -14.03 4.54
CA PHE A 80 -4.48 -14.95 3.44
C PHE A 80 -3.29 -15.93 3.25
N PRO A 81 -3.07 -16.87 4.17
CA PRO A 81 -1.90 -17.78 4.12
C PRO A 81 -1.88 -18.68 2.87
N GLY A 82 -3.02 -18.84 2.19
CA GLY A 82 -3.09 -19.55 0.90
C GLY A 82 -2.61 -18.74 -0.29
N LEU A 83 -2.36 -17.43 -0.15
CA LEU A 83 -1.83 -16.58 -1.20
C LEU A 83 -0.29 -16.56 -1.14
N ALA A 84 0.35 -17.44 -1.87
CA ALA A 84 1.80 -17.51 -1.93
C ALA A 84 2.37 -16.40 -2.85
N VAL A 85 3.45 -15.75 -2.42
CA VAL A 85 4.19 -14.74 -3.20
C VAL A 85 5.50 -15.31 -3.75
N ARG A 86 6.09 -16.25 -3.02
CA ARG A 86 7.40 -16.84 -3.37
C ARG A 86 7.39 -17.43 -4.78
N GLY A 87 8.38 -17.03 -5.57
CA GLY A 87 8.58 -17.52 -6.94
C GLY A 87 7.69 -16.85 -7.99
N ARG A 88 6.81 -15.91 -7.59
CA ARG A 88 5.89 -15.25 -8.51
C ARG A 88 6.50 -14.02 -9.19
N ARG A 89 5.98 -13.71 -10.36
CA ARG A 89 6.16 -12.46 -11.10
C ARG A 89 4.99 -11.56 -10.75
N CYS A 90 5.27 -10.45 -10.08
CA CYS A 90 4.24 -9.58 -9.55
C CYS A 90 4.11 -8.29 -10.35
N LEU A 91 2.92 -7.71 -10.34
CA LEU A 91 2.67 -6.33 -10.76
C LEU A 91 2.14 -5.55 -9.55
N ASP A 92 2.76 -4.42 -9.23
CA ASP A 92 2.35 -3.50 -8.17
C ASP A 92 1.77 -2.23 -8.82
N ALA A 93 0.44 -2.13 -8.82
CA ALA A 93 -0.30 -1.03 -9.41
C ALA A 93 -0.52 0.08 -8.37
N GLY A 94 0.07 1.26 -8.61
CA GLY A 94 0.13 2.35 -7.65
C GLY A 94 1.31 2.20 -6.69
N ALA A 95 2.48 1.87 -7.24
CA ALA A 95 3.66 1.55 -6.44
C ALA A 95 4.14 2.69 -5.53
N SER A 96 3.94 3.95 -5.91
CA SER A 96 4.34 5.13 -5.14
C SER A 96 5.78 5.02 -4.64
N THR A 97 6.03 5.10 -3.33
CA THR A 97 7.37 4.93 -2.73
C THR A 97 7.85 3.47 -2.70
N GLY A 98 6.99 2.50 -3.00
CA GLY A 98 7.36 1.09 -3.13
C GLY A 98 7.03 0.22 -1.93
N GLY A 99 6.07 0.61 -1.09
CA GLY A 99 5.71 -0.18 0.09
C GLY A 99 5.27 -1.60 -0.25
N PHE A 100 4.40 -1.76 -1.25
CA PHE A 100 3.96 -3.07 -1.70
C PHE A 100 5.07 -3.82 -2.42
N THR A 101 5.80 -3.15 -3.31
CA THR A 101 6.98 -3.72 -3.99
C THR A 101 7.99 -4.32 -3.00
N ASP A 102 8.32 -3.60 -1.91
CA ASP A 102 9.25 -4.07 -0.87
C ASP A 102 8.74 -5.36 -0.19
N VAL A 103 7.45 -5.40 0.18
CA VAL A 103 6.85 -6.61 0.77
C VAL A 103 6.88 -7.79 -0.20
N LEU A 104 6.53 -7.58 -1.46
CA LEU A 104 6.54 -8.64 -2.48
C LEU A 104 7.94 -9.22 -2.65
N LEU A 105 8.98 -8.38 -2.73
CA LEU A 105 10.37 -8.82 -2.85
C LEU A 105 10.83 -9.59 -1.61
N ARG A 106 10.52 -9.13 -0.41
CA ARG A 106 10.84 -9.82 0.86
C ARG A 106 10.08 -11.13 1.00
N ALA A 107 8.86 -11.21 0.51
CA ALA A 107 8.05 -12.44 0.46
C ALA A 107 8.54 -13.44 -0.61
N GLY A 108 9.57 -13.09 -1.41
CA GLY A 108 10.23 -13.97 -2.36
C GLY A 108 9.70 -13.90 -3.78
N ALA A 109 9.07 -12.78 -4.18
CA ALA A 109 8.78 -12.52 -5.58
C ALA A 109 10.07 -12.55 -6.41
N VAL A 110 10.05 -13.20 -7.56
CA VAL A 110 11.21 -13.28 -8.47
C VAL A 110 11.31 -12.04 -9.36
N HIS A 111 10.20 -11.34 -9.54
CA HIS A 111 10.16 -10.07 -10.25
C HIS A 111 8.94 -9.25 -9.85
N VAL A 112 9.08 -7.92 -9.84
CA VAL A 112 8.00 -6.97 -9.61
C VAL A 112 8.02 -5.88 -10.67
N THR A 113 6.94 -5.74 -11.44
CA THR A 113 6.70 -4.55 -12.26
C THR A 113 5.98 -3.51 -11.43
N ALA A 114 6.68 -2.45 -11.04
CA ALA A 114 6.14 -1.33 -10.26
C ALA A 114 5.59 -0.25 -11.20
N VAL A 115 4.27 -0.05 -11.18
CA VAL A 115 3.57 0.89 -12.07
C VAL A 115 3.02 2.05 -11.28
N ASP A 116 3.35 3.29 -11.68
CA ASP A 116 2.80 4.50 -11.05
C ASP A 116 2.61 5.63 -12.06
N VAL A 117 1.59 6.46 -11.84
CA VAL A 117 1.32 7.68 -12.61
C VAL A 117 2.34 8.79 -12.29
N GLY A 118 2.95 8.74 -11.12
CA GLY A 118 4.01 9.63 -10.67
C GLY A 118 5.34 9.36 -11.40
N TYR A 119 6.34 10.13 -11.06
CA TYR A 119 7.68 10.00 -11.59
C TYR A 119 8.74 10.04 -10.49
N GLY A 120 9.63 9.05 -10.48
CA GLY A 120 10.77 9.02 -9.56
C GLY A 120 10.41 8.86 -8.09
N GLN A 121 9.20 8.39 -7.77
CA GLN A 121 8.74 8.23 -6.38
C GLN A 121 9.31 6.98 -5.72
N LEU A 122 9.54 5.92 -6.49
CA LEU A 122 10.01 4.64 -6.00
C LEU A 122 11.35 4.80 -5.28
N ALA A 123 11.46 4.25 -4.07
CA ALA A 123 12.67 4.30 -3.26
C ALA A 123 13.88 3.77 -4.02
N TRP A 124 15.04 4.45 -3.89
CA TRP A 124 16.24 4.15 -4.66
C TRP A 124 16.68 2.68 -4.57
N GLN A 125 16.62 2.09 -3.39
CA GLN A 125 16.97 0.70 -3.17
C GLN A 125 16.11 -0.29 -3.97
N LEU A 126 14.83 0.04 -4.19
CA LEU A 126 13.92 -0.77 -5.01
C LEU A 126 14.14 -0.49 -6.50
N ARG A 127 14.37 0.77 -6.85
CA ARG A 127 14.62 1.17 -8.24
C ARG A 127 15.89 0.55 -8.82
N THR A 128 16.87 0.24 -7.97
CA THR A 128 18.15 -0.40 -8.36
C THR A 128 18.17 -1.92 -8.17
N ASP A 129 17.12 -2.52 -7.63
CA ASP A 129 17.00 -3.97 -7.51
C ASP A 129 16.76 -4.60 -8.89
N SER A 130 17.60 -5.54 -9.29
CA SER A 130 17.51 -6.21 -10.60
C SER A 130 16.20 -6.96 -10.85
N ARG A 131 15.44 -7.24 -9.79
CA ARG A 131 14.12 -7.87 -9.85
C ARG A 131 12.99 -6.88 -10.10
N VAL A 132 13.26 -5.56 -10.11
CA VAL A 132 12.23 -4.53 -10.24
C VAL A 132 12.29 -3.86 -11.61
N ALA A 133 11.19 -3.91 -12.35
CA ALA A 133 10.96 -3.09 -13.52
C ALA A 133 10.06 -1.90 -13.14
N VAL A 134 10.49 -0.67 -13.48
CA VAL A 134 9.76 0.55 -13.10
C VAL A 134 9.06 1.15 -14.31
N LEU A 135 7.75 1.33 -14.20
CA LEU A 135 6.91 2.01 -15.20
C LEU A 135 6.36 3.32 -14.59
N ASP A 136 7.19 4.36 -14.60
CA ASP A 136 6.81 5.71 -14.20
C ASP A 136 5.91 6.39 -15.24
N ARG A 137 5.03 7.30 -14.82
CA ARG A 137 4.10 8.09 -15.67
C ARG A 137 3.13 7.22 -16.47
N VAL A 138 2.79 6.05 -15.94
CA VAL A 138 1.83 5.13 -16.55
C VAL A 138 0.53 5.15 -15.78
N ASN A 139 -0.56 5.55 -16.44
CA ASN A 139 -1.88 5.40 -15.86
C ASN A 139 -2.34 3.94 -15.99
N VAL A 140 -2.56 3.28 -14.87
CA VAL A 140 -2.95 1.86 -14.79
C VAL A 140 -4.22 1.56 -15.59
N ARG A 141 -5.16 2.52 -15.69
CA ARG A 141 -6.37 2.36 -16.50
C ARG A 141 -6.07 2.11 -18.00
N GLY A 142 -4.96 2.63 -18.48
CA GLY A 142 -4.52 2.47 -19.87
C GLY A 142 -3.34 1.51 -20.03
N LEU A 143 -3.00 0.73 -19.00
CA LEU A 143 -1.92 -0.24 -19.06
C LEU A 143 -2.25 -1.34 -20.08
N ARG A 144 -1.26 -1.70 -20.89
CA ARG A 144 -1.39 -2.72 -21.93
C ARG A 144 -0.35 -3.84 -21.74
N PRO A 145 -0.66 -5.07 -22.18
CA PRO A 145 0.26 -6.22 -22.06
C PRO A 145 1.66 -5.97 -22.63
N GLU A 146 1.77 -5.20 -23.71
CA GLU A 146 3.04 -4.91 -24.38
C GLU A 146 3.98 -4.04 -23.54
N GLN A 147 3.46 -3.36 -22.53
CA GLN A 147 4.23 -2.52 -21.60
C GLN A 147 4.81 -3.33 -20.44
N VAL A 148 4.31 -4.55 -20.22
CA VAL A 148 4.74 -5.45 -19.15
C VAL A 148 5.61 -6.54 -19.74
N SER A 149 6.82 -6.76 -19.19
CA SER A 149 7.81 -7.69 -19.77
C SER A 149 7.32 -9.16 -19.81
N TYR A 150 6.31 -9.51 -19.03
CA TYR A 150 5.67 -10.82 -18.94
C TYR A 150 4.29 -10.68 -18.27
N ALA A 151 3.43 -11.65 -18.46
CA ALA A 151 2.15 -11.73 -17.77
C ALA A 151 2.39 -12.01 -16.27
N PRO A 152 2.04 -11.07 -15.35
CA PRO A 152 2.18 -11.30 -13.92
C PRO A 152 1.18 -12.35 -13.43
N ASP A 153 1.62 -13.20 -12.51
CA ASP A 153 0.80 -14.22 -11.85
C ASP A 153 0.29 -13.80 -10.46
N LEU A 154 0.72 -12.62 -9.98
CA LEU A 154 0.16 -11.92 -8.82
C LEU A 154 0.12 -10.42 -9.10
N ILE A 155 -1.05 -9.83 -8.95
CA ILE A 155 -1.26 -8.38 -9.10
C ILE A 155 -1.71 -7.79 -7.77
N THR A 156 -0.99 -6.78 -7.29
CA THR A 156 -1.41 -5.95 -6.17
C THR A 156 -1.84 -4.58 -6.66
N ALA A 157 -2.82 -3.95 -6.01
CA ALA A 157 -3.25 -2.60 -6.37
C ALA A 157 -3.57 -1.76 -5.12
N ASP A 158 -2.86 -0.65 -4.96
CA ASP A 158 -3.10 0.40 -3.97
C ASP A 158 -3.26 1.75 -4.67
N LEU A 159 -4.44 1.97 -5.26
CA LEU A 159 -4.73 3.12 -6.11
C LEU A 159 -5.52 4.20 -5.36
N SER A 160 -5.30 5.46 -5.70
CA SER A 160 -6.03 6.60 -5.15
C SER A 160 -6.72 7.41 -6.25
N PHE A 161 -7.87 8.01 -5.90
CA PHE A 161 -8.63 8.90 -6.78
C PHE A 161 -9.21 8.24 -8.05
N ILE A 162 -9.31 6.93 -8.07
CA ILE A 162 -9.91 6.14 -9.14
C ILE A 162 -10.62 4.92 -8.53
N SER A 163 -11.75 4.53 -9.12
CA SER A 163 -12.41 3.28 -8.77
C SER A 163 -11.65 2.08 -9.33
N LEU A 164 -11.51 1.02 -8.54
CA LEU A 164 -10.93 -0.26 -8.97
C LEU A 164 -11.69 -0.86 -10.15
N THR A 165 -13.00 -0.68 -10.23
CA THR A 165 -13.81 -1.18 -11.36
C THR A 165 -13.37 -0.64 -12.72
N LEU A 166 -12.76 0.56 -12.75
CA LEU A 166 -12.25 1.19 -13.98
C LEU A 166 -10.87 0.68 -14.40
N VAL A 167 -10.11 0.10 -13.48
CA VAL A 167 -8.73 -0.37 -13.75
C VAL A 167 -8.62 -1.89 -13.85
N LEU A 168 -9.54 -2.62 -13.24
CA LEU A 168 -9.56 -4.09 -13.31
C LEU A 168 -9.47 -4.64 -14.74
N PRO A 169 -10.18 -4.10 -15.76
CA PRO A 169 -10.05 -4.60 -17.13
C PRO A 169 -8.62 -4.55 -17.68
N ALA A 170 -7.89 -3.47 -17.41
CA ALA A 170 -6.50 -3.31 -17.85
C ALA A 170 -5.55 -4.26 -17.10
N LEU A 171 -5.74 -4.42 -15.80
CA LEU A 171 -4.97 -5.35 -14.98
C LEU A 171 -5.18 -6.79 -15.41
N ILE A 172 -6.44 -7.18 -15.68
CA ILE A 172 -6.80 -8.51 -16.15
C ILE A 172 -6.19 -8.79 -17.53
N ALA A 173 -6.22 -7.82 -18.43
CA ALA A 173 -5.62 -7.95 -19.76
C ALA A 173 -4.11 -8.22 -19.73
N CYS A 174 -3.41 -7.70 -18.69
CA CYS A 174 -1.97 -7.92 -18.51
C CYS A 174 -1.64 -9.22 -17.76
N ALA A 175 -2.59 -9.83 -17.07
CA ALA A 175 -2.39 -10.94 -16.15
C ALA A 175 -2.21 -12.29 -16.83
N ALA A 176 -1.53 -13.22 -16.17
CA ALA A 176 -1.59 -14.63 -16.50
C ALA A 176 -3.02 -15.18 -16.28
N ALA A 177 -3.39 -16.23 -16.99
CA ALA A 177 -4.75 -16.77 -16.96
C ALA A 177 -5.20 -17.27 -15.56
N ASP A 178 -4.24 -17.68 -14.72
CA ASP A 178 -4.44 -18.19 -13.36
C ASP A 178 -3.96 -17.21 -12.29
N ALA A 179 -3.80 -15.94 -12.65
CA ALA A 179 -3.28 -14.92 -11.75
C ALA A 179 -4.20 -14.69 -10.55
N ASP A 180 -3.57 -14.37 -9.42
CA ASP A 180 -4.22 -13.80 -8.25
C ASP A 180 -4.19 -12.27 -8.29
N PHE A 181 -5.25 -11.66 -7.78
CA PHE A 181 -5.33 -10.21 -7.62
C PHE A 181 -5.58 -9.90 -6.14
N LEU A 182 -4.72 -9.11 -5.52
CA LEU A 182 -4.89 -8.61 -4.16
C LEU A 182 -5.03 -7.10 -4.20
N VAL A 183 -6.27 -6.63 -4.25
CA VAL A 183 -6.60 -5.22 -4.49
C VAL A 183 -7.11 -4.54 -3.22
N LEU A 184 -6.64 -3.32 -2.96
CA LEU A 184 -7.04 -2.51 -1.81
C LEU A 184 -8.22 -1.62 -2.17
N VAL A 185 -9.41 -2.01 -1.72
CA VAL A 185 -10.65 -1.25 -1.86
C VAL A 185 -10.64 -0.07 -0.89
N LYS A 186 -10.80 1.13 -1.42
CA LYS A 186 -10.87 2.37 -0.66
C LYS A 186 -12.29 2.94 -0.79
N PRO A 187 -13.15 2.78 0.22
CA PRO A 187 -14.57 3.19 0.14
C PRO A 187 -14.76 4.63 -0.33
N GLN A 188 -13.87 5.55 0.03
CA GLN A 188 -13.93 6.95 -0.39
C GLN A 188 -13.79 7.18 -1.90
N PHE A 189 -13.24 6.21 -2.65
CA PHE A 189 -13.10 6.29 -4.10
C PHE A 189 -14.11 5.41 -4.85
N GLU A 190 -14.86 4.59 -4.12
CA GLU A 190 -15.86 3.66 -4.69
C GLU A 190 -17.31 4.14 -4.45
N ALA A 191 -17.58 4.77 -3.30
CA ALA A 191 -18.94 5.08 -2.86
C ALA A 191 -19.63 6.27 -3.58
N GLY A 192 -18.90 7.01 -4.41
CA GLY A 192 -19.38 8.25 -5.03
C GLY A 192 -19.40 9.45 -4.05
N LYS A 193 -19.28 10.66 -4.60
CA LYS A 193 -19.07 11.89 -3.81
C LYS A 193 -20.17 12.17 -2.77
N ALA A 194 -21.43 11.82 -3.06
CA ALA A 194 -22.57 12.08 -2.17
C ALA A 194 -22.53 11.27 -0.86
N LYS A 195 -21.84 10.13 -0.84
CA LYS A 195 -21.71 9.24 0.33
C LYS A 195 -20.42 9.46 1.12
N VAL A 196 -19.54 10.34 0.66
CA VAL A 196 -18.29 10.67 1.33
C VAL A 196 -18.51 11.84 2.28
N GLY A 197 -18.31 11.60 3.57
CA GLY A 197 -18.51 12.60 4.62
C GLY A 197 -17.45 13.70 4.65
N ALA A 198 -17.60 14.61 5.61
CA ALA A 198 -16.64 15.68 5.85
C ALA A 198 -15.22 15.14 6.07
N GLY A 199 -14.23 15.79 5.46
CA GLY A 199 -12.83 15.35 5.49
C GLY A 199 -12.51 14.17 4.58
N GLY A 200 -13.43 13.76 3.69
CA GLY A 200 -13.19 12.66 2.75
C GLY A 200 -13.30 11.27 3.41
N VAL A 201 -14.01 11.15 4.55
CA VAL A 201 -14.08 9.91 5.32
C VAL A 201 -15.45 9.26 5.21
N VAL A 202 -15.47 7.97 4.84
CA VAL A 202 -16.65 7.10 4.85
C VAL A 202 -16.74 6.40 6.21
N ARG A 203 -17.69 6.83 7.05
CA ARG A 203 -17.88 6.27 8.42
C ARG A 203 -18.98 5.21 8.47
N ASP A 204 -19.97 5.32 7.61
CA ASP A 204 -21.11 4.43 7.57
C ASP A 204 -20.73 3.02 7.09
N HIS A 205 -21.05 2.01 7.89
CA HIS A 205 -20.73 0.61 7.64
C HIS A 205 -21.43 0.09 6.38
N ALA A 206 -22.69 0.45 6.16
CA ALA A 206 -23.43 0.03 4.97
C ALA A 206 -22.80 0.60 3.68
N THR A 207 -22.31 1.84 3.74
CA THR A 207 -21.58 2.46 2.61
C THR A 207 -20.24 1.77 2.34
N ARG A 208 -19.51 1.35 3.39
CA ARG A 208 -18.26 0.58 3.24
C ARG A 208 -18.54 -0.78 2.63
N GLU A 209 -19.58 -1.48 3.12
CA GLU A 209 -20.00 -2.77 2.59
C GLU A 209 -20.39 -2.66 1.12
N GLU A 210 -21.21 -1.67 0.76
CA GLU A 210 -21.61 -1.42 -0.63
C GLU A 210 -20.41 -1.17 -1.54
N ALA A 211 -19.40 -0.41 -1.08
CA ALA A 211 -18.17 -0.15 -1.83
C ALA A 211 -17.38 -1.44 -2.12
N VAL A 212 -17.20 -2.31 -1.10
CA VAL A 212 -16.52 -3.60 -1.26
C VAL A 212 -17.31 -4.51 -2.21
N MET A 213 -18.63 -4.59 -2.03
CA MET A 213 -19.51 -5.39 -2.87
C MET A 213 -19.56 -4.89 -4.32
N ALA A 214 -19.48 -3.58 -4.54
CA ALA A 214 -19.45 -3.00 -5.89
C ALA A 214 -18.18 -3.42 -6.66
N VAL A 215 -17.00 -3.35 -5.99
CA VAL A 215 -15.74 -3.80 -6.60
C VAL A 215 -15.78 -5.31 -6.88
N ALA A 216 -16.29 -6.11 -5.94
CA ALA A 216 -16.40 -7.55 -6.13
C ALA A 216 -17.36 -7.93 -7.28
N ARG A 217 -18.49 -7.23 -7.42
CA ARG A 217 -19.41 -7.40 -8.59
C ARG A 217 -18.74 -6.97 -9.89
N GLY A 218 -18.00 -5.85 -9.86
CA GLY A 218 -17.21 -5.42 -11.02
C GLY A 218 -16.18 -6.45 -11.44
N ALA A 219 -15.48 -7.08 -10.50
CA ALA A 219 -14.55 -8.17 -10.76
C ALA A 219 -15.27 -9.39 -11.35
N ALA A 220 -16.44 -9.75 -10.82
CA ALA A 220 -17.24 -10.87 -11.28
C ALA A 220 -17.70 -10.70 -12.74
N SER A 221 -18.00 -9.50 -13.21
CA SER A 221 -18.35 -9.23 -14.61
C SER A 221 -17.19 -9.52 -15.59
N HIS A 222 -15.97 -9.68 -15.06
CA HIS A 222 -14.76 -10.07 -15.80
C HIS A 222 -14.28 -11.49 -15.46
N GLY A 223 -15.12 -12.32 -14.83
CA GLY A 223 -14.83 -13.72 -14.53
C GLY A 223 -13.99 -13.96 -13.27
N LEU A 224 -13.74 -12.92 -12.45
CA LEU A 224 -13.02 -13.06 -11.18
C LEU A 224 -14.02 -13.27 -10.02
N GLY A 225 -13.84 -14.34 -9.26
CA GLY A 225 -14.51 -14.52 -7.98
C GLY A 225 -13.64 -14.07 -6.80
N VAL A 226 -14.18 -14.22 -5.57
CA VAL A 226 -13.53 -13.75 -4.34
C VAL A 226 -13.05 -14.95 -3.51
N MET A 227 -11.75 -15.05 -3.32
CA MET A 227 -11.10 -16.03 -2.44
C MET A 227 -11.15 -15.57 -0.97
N GLY A 228 -11.13 -14.27 -0.73
CA GLY A 228 -11.16 -13.71 0.63
C GLY A 228 -11.34 -12.20 0.65
N VAL A 229 -11.79 -11.72 1.80
CA VAL A 229 -11.89 -10.29 2.12
C VAL A 229 -11.39 -10.05 3.55
N THR A 230 -10.62 -8.98 3.76
CA THR A 230 -10.16 -8.57 5.10
C THR A 230 -10.01 -7.05 5.17
N ALA A 231 -10.20 -6.47 6.35
CA ALA A 231 -9.86 -5.06 6.56
C ALA A 231 -8.34 -4.87 6.62
N SER A 232 -7.87 -3.76 6.09
CA SER A 232 -6.50 -3.32 6.33
C SER A 232 -6.31 -2.97 7.80
N GLN A 233 -5.25 -3.48 8.44
CA GLN A 233 -4.92 -3.17 9.84
C GLN A 233 -4.56 -1.69 10.03
N LEU A 234 -4.10 -1.02 8.98
CA LEU A 234 -3.79 0.40 9.00
C LEU A 234 -4.80 1.18 8.18
N PRO A 235 -5.39 2.23 8.75
CA PRO A 235 -6.28 3.12 8.01
C PRO A 235 -5.50 3.94 6.98
N GLY A 236 -6.23 4.46 6.00
CA GLY A 236 -5.72 5.46 5.07
C GLY A 236 -5.29 6.77 5.77
N PRO A 237 -4.58 7.67 5.08
CA PRO A 237 -4.05 8.91 5.67
C PRO A 237 -5.10 9.81 6.32
N SER A 238 -6.33 9.80 5.80
CA SER A 238 -7.46 10.57 6.35
C SER A 238 -8.28 9.80 7.40
N GLY A 239 -7.88 8.58 7.77
CA GLY A 239 -8.60 7.73 8.73
C GLY A 239 -9.67 6.84 8.11
N ASN A 240 -9.74 6.71 6.77
CA ASN A 240 -10.63 5.74 6.14
C ASN A 240 -10.17 4.31 6.42
N VAL A 241 -11.11 3.43 6.78
CA VAL A 241 -10.87 1.99 6.79
C VAL A 241 -10.89 1.50 5.35
N GLU A 242 -9.91 0.70 4.99
CA GLU A 242 -9.69 0.16 3.65
C GLU A 242 -9.74 -1.38 3.72
N TYR A 243 -10.05 -2.04 2.60
CA TYR A 243 -10.31 -3.48 2.60
C TYR A 243 -9.56 -4.17 1.48
N PHE A 244 -8.89 -5.29 1.75
CA PHE A 244 -8.31 -6.13 0.73
C PHE A 244 -9.33 -7.14 0.21
N LEU A 245 -9.43 -7.23 -1.12
CA LEU A 245 -10.07 -8.33 -1.81
C LEU A 245 -9.01 -9.18 -2.49
N TRP A 246 -9.03 -10.47 -2.19
CA TRP A 246 -8.28 -11.48 -2.94
C TRP A 246 -9.19 -12.09 -3.99
N LEU A 247 -8.86 -11.83 -5.26
CA LEU A 247 -9.66 -12.25 -6.42
C LEU A 247 -8.88 -13.26 -7.24
N ARG A 248 -9.61 -14.19 -7.88
CA ARG A 248 -9.05 -15.21 -8.79
C ARG A 248 -10.11 -15.66 -9.79
N VAL A 249 -9.67 -16.07 -10.98
CA VAL A 249 -10.55 -16.72 -11.97
C VAL A 249 -11.10 -18.03 -11.40
N GLY A 250 -12.41 -18.26 -11.56
CA GLY A 250 -13.07 -19.48 -11.08
C GLY A 250 -13.28 -19.56 -9.56
N ALA A 251 -12.91 -18.54 -8.80
CA ALA A 251 -13.28 -18.46 -7.39
C ALA A 251 -14.79 -18.23 -7.23
N PRO A 252 -15.37 -18.54 -6.04
CA PRO A 252 -16.79 -18.34 -5.79
C PRO A 252 -17.17 -16.85 -5.82
N PRO A 253 -18.46 -16.53 -5.99
CA PRO A 253 -18.95 -15.16 -5.78
C PRO A 253 -18.64 -14.66 -4.37
N VAL A 254 -18.56 -13.33 -4.22
CA VAL A 254 -18.36 -12.69 -2.91
C VAL A 254 -19.46 -13.10 -1.92
N SER A 255 -19.07 -13.47 -0.71
CA SER A 255 -20.00 -13.74 0.39
C SER A 255 -20.36 -12.43 1.11
N PRO A 256 -21.64 -11.99 1.13
CA PRO A 256 -22.05 -10.80 1.90
C PRO A 256 -21.69 -10.92 3.38
N THR A 257 -21.83 -12.11 3.97
CA THR A 257 -21.46 -12.37 5.37
C THR A 257 -19.97 -12.19 5.62
N ALA A 258 -19.11 -12.60 4.66
CA ALA A 258 -17.66 -12.38 4.79
C ALA A 258 -17.31 -10.89 4.69
N VAL A 259 -18.00 -10.14 3.85
CA VAL A 259 -17.81 -8.67 3.75
C VAL A 259 -18.26 -7.99 5.03
N ALA A 260 -19.47 -8.30 5.55
CA ALA A 260 -19.98 -7.74 6.80
C ALA A 260 -19.00 -8.00 7.96
N ARG A 261 -18.48 -9.22 8.11
CA ARG A 261 -17.46 -9.55 9.11
C ARG A 261 -16.19 -8.70 8.94
N ALA A 262 -15.67 -8.56 7.73
CA ALA A 262 -14.49 -7.73 7.48
C ALA A 262 -14.72 -6.24 7.81
N ILE A 263 -15.96 -5.75 7.68
CA ILE A 263 -16.34 -4.39 8.09
C ILE A 263 -16.35 -4.27 9.63
N GLU A 264 -16.89 -5.27 10.33
CA GLU A 264 -16.97 -5.31 11.80
C GLU A 264 -15.59 -5.45 12.45
N ASP A 265 -14.74 -6.32 11.90
CA ASP A 265 -13.38 -6.61 12.39
C ASP A 265 -12.37 -5.50 12.05
N GLY A 266 -12.76 -4.53 11.22
CA GLY A 266 -11.89 -3.41 10.79
C GLY A 266 -11.53 -2.47 11.95
N PRO A 267 -10.42 -1.72 11.83
CA PRO A 267 -10.01 -0.73 12.83
C PRO A 267 -11.12 0.33 13.01
N ARG A 268 -11.35 0.72 14.28
CA ARG A 268 -12.37 1.71 14.68
C ARG A 268 -11.86 3.12 14.56
#